data_08bb918a3684231a60c3acf40553f3dc
#
_entry.id   08bb918a3684231a60c3acf40553f3dc
#
_cell.length_a   1.000
_cell.length_b   1.000
_cell.length_c   1.000
_cell.angle_alpha   90.00
_cell.angle_beta   90.00
_cell.angle_gamma   90.00
#
_symmetry.space_group_name_H-M   'P 1'
#
loop_
_entity.id
_entity.type
_entity.pdbx_description
1 polymer ?
#
loop_
_entity_poly.entity_id
_entity_poly.type
_entity_poly.pdbx_seq_one_letter_code
_entity_poly.pdbx_strand_id
1 'polypeptide(L)'
;MISKLAGAVVIALVLSLVGMAPAHAYTPPPGAAFNDPGGTRVEQNRLAVRVRETIESVPRGGIIRMAIYSFDRADIADALIAACGRHVSVQIVLNDNWTSAPTRRMRSLMGTNIDPRWDDACHPRSGPRNRGARRTPHPVPSFVKICDSACRGGAGNQHMKFFAFSQAGSASNVIMTGSVNLTEYAASTHWNDMYTVVEKPAMFEAYGAMLRELAEDTRVLQRYRVMTDGDFVTEFGARSLTTRTNDPVKQRLDKVQCRTGSGYGASGRTVIRIAMYAWVGRRGRFLADKVADLDRRGCEVRVLLSGAARGVKRILRNGGVSMRSADLDLDGDPESGFGETAWERFTHEKWMALNGHWDGRDQRIVWTGSENWSDKSLINDEVTLQIPKTGAHRAYAQHFDYLWDHRTRAF
;
A
#
# COMPACT_ATOMS: atom_id res chain seq x y z
N MET A 1 -82.79 31.26 25.15
CA MET A 1 -81.99 29.98 25.16
C MET A 1 -81.05 30.01 23.98
N ILE A 2 -79.81 30.36 24.23
CA ILE A 2 -78.78 30.44 23.15
C ILE A 2 -77.71 29.46 23.57
N SER A 3 -77.60 28.37 22.74
CA SER A 3 -76.60 27.30 22.84
C SER A 3 -75.28 27.78 22.23
N LYS A 4 -74.20 27.76 23.00
CA LYS A 4 -72.83 28.02 22.55
C LYS A 4 -72.18 26.68 22.14
N LEU A 5 -71.94 26.50 20.87
CA LEU A 5 -71.07 25.44 20.37
C LEU A 5 -69.59 25.91 20.48
N ALA A 6 -68.80 25.20 21.27
CA ALA A 6 -67.37 25.37 21.30
C ALA A 6 -66.73 24.43 20.28
N GLY A 7 -66.12 24.98 19.23
CA GLY A 7 -65.35 24.22 18.24
C GLY A 7 -63.92 24.02 18.74
N ALA A 8 -63.51 22.77 18.93
CA ALA A 8 -62.11 22.39 19.20
C ALA A 8 -61.33 22.32 17.89
N VAL A 9 -60.32 23.18 17.72
CA VAL A 9 -59.37 23.13 16.61
C VAL A 9 -58.25 22.17 17.02
N VAL A 10 -58.16 21.01 16.37
CA VAL A 10 -57.08 20.07 16.50
C VAL A 10 -55.99 20.47 15.49
N ILE A 11 -54.89 21.05 15.98
CA ILE A 11 -53.70 21.33 15.18
C ILE A 11 -52.90 20.02 15.12
N ALA A 12 -52.94 19.35 13.96
CA ALA A 12 -52.11 18.22 13.68
C ALA A 12 -50.66 18.71 13.32
N LEU A 13 -49.72 18.51 14.26
CA LEU A 13 -48.28 18.76 14.02
C LEU A 13 -47.74 17.63 13.11
N VAL A 14 -47.60 17.88 11.81
CA VAL A 14 -46.90 16.99 10.90
C VAL A 14 -45.41 17.21 11.13
N LEU A 15 -44.79 16.35 11.93
CA LEU A 15 -43.31 16.24 11.96
C LEU A 15 -42.84 15.65 10.64
N SER A 16 -42.36 16.51 9.75
CA SER A 16 -41.62 16.10 8.58
C SER A 16 -40.28 15.51 9.05
N LEU A 17 -40.20 14.19 9.17
CA LEU A 17 -38.94 13.46 9.20
C LEU A 17 -38.24 13.70 7.86
N VAL A 18 -37.41 14.73 7.81
CA VAL A 18 -36.40 14.85 6.72
C VAL A 18 -35.46 13.68 6.91
N GLY A 19 -35.75 12.57 6.26
CA GLY A 19 -34.82 11.46 6.14
C GLY A 19 -33.57 12.00 5.46
N MET A 20 -32.50 12.21 6.25
CA MET A 20 -31.16 12.37 5.68
C MET A 20 -30.91 11.12 4.85
N ALA A 21 -30.92 11.26 3.52
CA ALA A 21 -30.44 10.22 2.62
C ALA A 21 -29.04 9.81 3.14
N PRO A 22 -28.77 8.50 3.29
CA PRO A 22 -27.44 8.07 3.67
C PRO A 22 -26.48 8.65 2.64
N ALA A 23 -25.51 9.45 3.10
CA ALA A 23 -24.42 9.89 2.23
C ALA A 23 -23.89 8.62 1.57
N HIS A 24 -23.85 8.60 0.22
CA HIS A 24 -23.41 7.44 -0.53
C HIS A 24 -22.00 7.07 -0.03
N ALA A 25 -21.91 5.96 0.69
CA ALA A 25 -20.64 5.48 1.20
C ALA A 25 -19.71 5.21 0.00
N TYR A 26 -18.50 5.76 0.06
CA TYR A 26 -17.50 5.57 -1.01
C TYR A 26 -17.19 4.08 -1.17
N THR A 27 -17.32 3.58 -2.39
CA THR A 27 -16.90 2.23 -2.75
C THR A 27 -15.57 2.33 -3.49
N PRO A 28 -14.47 1.82 -2.92
CA PRO A 28 -13.16 1.93 -3.55
C PRO A 28 -13.13 1.15 -4.87
N PRO A 29 -12.81 1.80 -6.00
CA PRO A 29 -12.73 1.10 -7.28
C PRO A 29 -11.56 0.11 -7.27
N PRO A 30 -11.76 -1.14 -7.75
CA PRO A 30 -10.68 -2.10 -7.90
C PRO A 30 -9.70 -1.67 -8.99
N GLY A 31 -8.44 -2.11 -8.89
CA GLY A 31 -7.41 -1.84 -9.87
C GLY A 31 -6.33 -0.88 -9.39
N ALA A 32 -5.48 -0.45 -10.34
CA ALA A 32 -4.33 0.40 -10.06
C ALA A 32 -4.73 1.87 -9.90
N ALA A 33 -4.02 2.56 -9.02
CA ALA A 33 -4.06 4.01 -8.87
C ALA A 33 -2.65 4.54 -8.66
N PHE A 34 -2.41 5.75 -9.14
CA PHE A 34 -1.12 6.43 -9.05
C PHE A 34 -1.36 7.88 -8.63
N ASN A 35 -0.43 8.47 -7.87
CA ASN A 35 -0.41 9.91 -7.68
C ASN A 35 0.57 10.57 -8.66
N ASP A 36 0.45 11.88 -8.83
CA ASP A 36 1.46 12.69 -9.54
C ASP A 36 1.92 13.84 -8.63
N PRO A 37 3.11 13.77 -8.04
CA PRO A 37 3.66 14.84 -7.21
C PRO A 37 3.93 16.12 -8.02
N GLY A 38 4.04 16.02 -9.35
CA GLY A 38 4.19 17.14 -10.27
C GLY A 38 2.88 17.77 -10.72
N GLY A 39 1.76 17.17 -10.37
CA GLY A 39 0.43 17.62 -10.75
C GLY A 39 -0.22 18.56 -9.73
N THR A 40 -1.53 18.73 -9.87
CA THR A 40 -2.37 19.49 -8.95
C THR A 40 -2.40 18.85 -7.55
N ARG A 41 -2.85 19.61 -6.54
CA ARG A 41 -2.99 19.07 -5.18
C ARG A 41 -3.93 17.86 -5.09
N VAL A 42 -4.93 17.77 -5.98
CA VAL A 42 -5.80 16.59 -6.09
C VAL A 42 -5.02 15.37 -6.59
N GLU A 43 -4.18 15.56 -7.61
CA GLU A 43 -3.35 14.48 -8.17
C GLU A 43 -2.28 14.02 -7.19
N GLN A 44 -1.64 14.93 -6.48
CA GLN A 44 -0.67 14.63 -5.41
C GLN A 44 -1.28 13.78 -4.31
N ASN A 45 -2.49 14.11 -3.86
CA ASN A 45 -3.16 13.46 -2.72
C ASN A 45 -4.06 12.28 -3.11
N ARG A 46 -4.16 11.92 -4.38
CA ARG A 46 -5.11 10.91 -4.91
C ARG A 46 -5.12 9.60 -4.12
N LEU A 47 -3.95 9.07 -3.78
CA LEU A 47 -3.84 7.80 -3.05
C LEU A 47 -4.25 7.96 -1.59
N ALA A 48 -3.82 9.03 -0.93
CA ALA A 48 -4.18 9.34 0.46
C ALA A 48 -5.69 9.59 0.61
N VAL A 49 -6.29 10.34 -0.32
CA VAL A 49 -7.74 10.59 -0.36
C VAL A 49 -8.52 9.28 -0.54
N ARG A 50 -8.08 8.40 -1.44
CA ARG A 50 -8.70 7.08 -1.64
C ARG A 50 -8.70 6.25 -0.35
N VAL A 51 -7.58 6.22 0.38
CA VAL A 51 -7.48 5.52 1.67
C VAL A 51 -8.43 6.14 2.69
N ARG A 52 -8.45 7.48 2.81
CA ARG A 52 -9.31 8.21 3.74
C ARG A 52 -10.80 7.94 3.48
N GLU A 53 -11.27 8.11 2.24
CA GLU A 53 -12.66 7.85 1.85
C GLU A 53 -13.07 6.41 2.11
N THR A 54 -12.15 5.46 1.90
CA THR A 54 -12.39 4.04 2.23
C THR A 54 -12.55 3.85 3.74
N ILE A 55 -11.71 4.47 4.59
CA ILE A 55 -11.83 4.44 6.06
C ILE A 55 -13.18 5.02 6.51
N GLU A 56 -13.57 6.16 5.95
CA GLU A 56 -14.82 6.85 6.28
C GLU A 56 -16.05 6.01 5.93
N SER A 57 -15.94 5.15 4.91
CA SER A 57 -17.02 4.30 4.39
C SER A 57 -17.14 2.93 5.07
N VAL A 58 -16.25 2.61 6.03
CA VAL A 58 -16.36 1.38 6.80
C VAL A 58 -17.56 1.48 7.76
N PRO A 59 -18.53 0.55 7.70
CA PRO A 59 -19.70 0.59 8.56
C PRO A 59 -19.36 0.21 10.01
N ARG A 60 -20.27 0.56 10.93
CA ARG A 60 -20.22 0.11 12.31
C ARG A 60 -20.03 -1.42 12.40
N GLY A 61 -19.14 -1.87 13.27
CA GLY A 61 -18.78 -3.29 13.42
C GLY A 61 -17.80 -3.81 12.36
N GLY A 62 -17.41 -2.97 11.39
CA GLY A 62 -16.39 -3.32 10.42
C GLY A 62 -14.97 -3.35 11.02
N ILE A 63 -14.01 -3.77 10.21
CA ILE A 63 -12.60 -3.94 10.60
C ILE A 63 -11.72 -3.19 9.61
N ILE A 64 -10.78 -2.41 10.14
CA ILE A 64 -9.69 -1.76 9.41
C ILE A 64 -8.37 -2.33 9.93
N ARG A 65 -7.50 -2.79 9.03
CA ARG A 65 -6.17 -3.32 9.31
C ARG A 65 -5.15 -2.57 8.48
N MET A 66 -4.13 -2.00 9.09
CA MET A 66 -3.10 -1.21 8.40
C MET A 66 -1.70 -1.61 8.89
N ALA A 67 -0.81 -1.92 7.96
CA ALA A 67 0.63 -1.91 8.21
C ALA A 67 1.24 -0.84 7.31
N ILE A 68 1.99 0.09 7.88
CA ILE A 68 2.61 1.19 7.13
C ILE A 68 3.93 1.63 7.75
N TYR A 69 4.89 1.94 6.88
CA TYR A 69 6.23 2.35 7.32
C TYR A 69 6.26 3.78 7.86
N SER A 70 5.73 4.74 7.11
CA SER A 70 5.75 6.17 7.47
C SER A 70 4.35 6.76 7.49
N PHE A 71 4.01 7.50 8.56
CA PHE A 71 2.69 8.07 8.74
C PHE A 71 2.76 9.41 9.51
N ASP A 72 2.26 10.49 8.90
CA ASP A 72 2.12 11.80 9.55
C ASP A 72 0.82 12.54 9.17
N ARG A 73 -0.06 11.92 8.37
CA ARG A 73 -1.29 12.51 7.86
C ARG A 73 -2.33 12.67 8.97
N ALA A 74 -2.58 13.94 9.35
CA ALA A 74 -3.58 14.27 10.37
C ALA A 74 -5.02 13.95 9.93
N ASP A 75 -5.35 14.21 8.66
CA ASP A 75 -6.67 13.94 8.07
C ASP A 75 -7.02 12.44 8.08
N ILE A 76 -6.05 11.56 7.81
CA ILE A 76 -6.24 10.11 7.88
C ILE A 76 -6.33 9.63 9.33
N ALA A 77 -5.51 10.20 10.24
CA ALA A 77 -5.61 9.89 11.67
C ALA A 77 -6.99 10.27 12.23
N ASP A 78 -7.54 11.42 11.83
CA ASP A 78 -8.88 11.86 12.22
C ASP A 78 -9.96 10.90 11.71
N ALA A 79 -9.86 10.45 10.46
CA ALA A 79 -10.78 9.47 9.88
C ALA A 79 -10.71 8.11 10.62
N LEU A 80 -9.52 7.64 11.00
CA LEU A 80 -9.32 6.40 11.78
C LEU A 80 -9.87 6.52 13.20
N ILE A 81 -9.64 7.65 13.87
CA ILE A 81 -10.20 7.92 15.20
C ILE A 81 -11.73 7.99 15.14
N ALA A 82 -12.27 8.68 14.13
CA ALA A 82 -13.72 8.73 13.91
C ALA A 82 -14.33 7.36 13.61
N ALA A 83 -13.63 6.52 12.83
CA ALA A 83 -14.05 5.13 12.57
C ALA A 83 -14.08 4.31 13.86
N CYS A 84 -13.04 4.40 14.68
CA CYS A 84 -13.00 3.77 16.00
C CYS A 84 -14.16 4.25 16.90
N GLY A 85 -14.45 5.56 16.91
CA GLY A 85 -15.61 6.14 17.61
C GLY A 85 -16.97 5.64 17.09
N ARG A 86 -17.05 5.19 15.84
CA ARG A 86 -18.23 4.51 15.26
C ARG A 86 -18.29 3.01 15.58
N HIS A 87 -17.43 2.50 16.44
CA HIS A 87 -17.27 1.07 16.75
C HIS A 87 -16.76 0.22 15.57
N VAL A 88 -15.90 0.79 14.76
CA VAL A 88 -15.07 0.05 13.80
C VAL A 88 -13.81 -0.41 14.53
N SER A 89 -13.41 -1.66 14.36
CA SER A 89 -12.12 -2.14 14.87
C SER A 89 -10.99 -1.57 14.01
N VAL A 90 -10.07 -0.81 14.62
CA VAL A 90 -8.96 -0.17 13.93
C VAL A 90 -7.64 -0.73 14.45
N GLN A 91 -6.97 -1.53 13.64
CA GLN A 91 -5.74 -2.23 13.96
C GLN A 91 -4.58 -1.69 13.12
N ILE A 92 -3.59 -1.08 13.75
CA ILE A 92 -2.50 -0.39 13.06
C ILE A 92 -1.15 -0.89 13.58
N VAL A 93 -0.25 -1.21 12.65
CA VAL A 93 1.17 -1.50 12.92
C VAL A 93 2.03 -0.51 12.13
N LEU A 94 2.93 0.17 12.85
CA LEU A 94 3.84 1.19 12.32
C LEU A 94 5.29 0.83 12.60
N ASN A 95 6.19 1.41 11.84
CA ASN A 95 7.63 1.34 12.13
C ASN A 95 8.03 2.41 13.17
N ASP A 96 9.06 2.14 13.96
CA ASP A 96 9.58 3.02 15.02
C ASP A 96 10.17 4.35 14.53
N ASN A 97 10.66 4.39 13.30
CA ASN A 97 11.30 5.57 12.73
C ASN A 97 10.31 6.75 12.49
N TRP A 98 8.99 6.54 12.65
CA TRP A 98 7.98 7.56 12.37
C TRP A 98 6.94 7.71 13.48
N THR A 99 7.37 8.27 14.61
CA THR A 99 6.48 8.61 15.73
C THR A 99 5.96 10.05 15.63
N SER A 100 5.13 10.31 14.63
CA SER A 100 4.51 11.62 14.40
C SER A 100 3.48 12.01 15.46
N ALA A 101 3.04 13.28 15.49
CA ALA A 101 1.98 13.74 16.38
C ALA A 101 0.64 12.99 16.12
N PRO A 102 0.18 12.82 14.86
CA PRO A 102 -0.97 11.97 14.56
C PRO A 102 -0.85 10.54 15.08
N THR A 103 0.32 9.90 14.93
CA THR A 103 0.59 8.55 15.45
C THR A 103 0.44 8.48 16.97
N ARG A 104 1.04 9.44 17.71
CA ARG A 104 0.92 9.49 19.18
C ARG A 104 -0.53 9.70 19.63
N ARG A 105 -1.28 10.53 18.92
CA ARG A 105 -2.71 10.79 19.22
C ARG A 105 -3.55 9.52 18.99
N MET A 106 -3.40 8.82 17.88
CA MET A 106 -4.09 7.53 17.65
C MET A 106 -3.75 6.51 18.73
N ARG A 107 -2.45 6.38 19.07
CA ARG A 107 -1.99 5.44 20.11
C ARG A 107 -2.57 5.74 21.49
N SER A 108 -2.70 7.02 21.86
CA SER A 108 -3.29 7.42 23.15
C SER A 108 -4.77 7.09 23.26
N LEU A 109 -5.52 7.10 22.16
CA LEU A 109 -6.95 6.84 22.10
C LEU A 109 -7.29 5.34 21.93
N MET A 110 -6.52 4.62 21.12
CA MET A 110 -6.77 3.21 20.79
C MET A 110 -5.98 2.24 21.67
N GLY A 111 -4.92 2.71 22.34
CA GLY A 111 -4.05 1.85 23.14
C GLY A 111 -3.08 1.02 22.30
N THR A 112 -2.32 0.15 22.99
CA THR A 112 -1.30 -0.72 22.40
C THR A 112 -1.54 -2.20 22.64
N ASN A 113 -2.57 -2.54 23.42
CA ASN A 113 -2.88 -3.92 23.74
C ASN A 113 -3.59 -4.59 22.58
N ILE A 114 -3.02 -5.69 22.08
CA ILE A 114 -3.56 -6.46 20.96
C ILE A 114 -4.61 -7.50 21.39
N ASP A 115 -4.70 -7.79 22.71
CA ASP A 115 -5.65 -8.73 23.31
C ASP A 115 -6.31 -8.12 24.56
N PRO A 116 -6.99 -7.00 24.46
CA PRO A 116 -7.69 -6.45 25.62
C PRO A 116 -8.88 -7.33 25.98
N ARG A 117 -9.10 -7.54 27.28
CA ARG A 117 -10.32 -8.20 27.75
C ARG A 117 -11.59 -7.40 27.40
N TRP A 118 -11.44 -6.08 27.26
CA TRP A 118 -12.52 -5.12 27.01
C TRP A 118 -12.01 -4.08 26.04
N ASP A 119 -12.77 -3.80 25.00
CA ASP A 119 -12.47 -2.69 24.10
C ASP A 119 -13.03 -1.39 24.69
N ASP A 120 -12.19 -0.64 25.40
CA ASP A 120 -12.46 0.74 25.85
C ASP A 120 -11.85 1.75 24.84
N ALA A 121 -11.33 1.29 23.68
CA ALA A 121 -10.68 2.14 22.69
C ALA A 121 -11.65 3.20 22.15
N CYS A 122 -11.14 4.41 21.96
CA CYS A 122 -11.88 5.56 21.43
C CYS A 122 -13.12 6.00 22.20
N HIS A 123 -13.40 5.39 23.34
CA HIS A 123 -14.47 5.80 24.26
C HIS A 123 -13.86 6.18 25.61
N PRO A 124 -13.24 7.38 25.74
CA PRO A 124 -12.71 7.81 27.02
C PRO A 124 -13.82 7.86 28.04
N ARG A 125 -13.57 7.28 29.19
CA ARG A 125 -14.49 7.31 30.35
C ARG A 125 -14.61 8.74 30.84
N SER A 126 -15.45 9.55 30.21
CA SER A 126 -15.83 10.88 30.73
C SER A 126 -17.07 10.71 31.60
N GLY A 127 -16.88 10.71 32.94
CA GLY A 127 -17.97 10.82 33.90
C GLY A 127 -17.81 9.93 35.14
N PRO A 128 -18.51 10.26 36.26
CA PRO A 128 -18.46 9.46 37.48
C PRO A 128 -18.96 8.04 37.20
N ARG A 129 -18.21 7.07 37.69
CA ARG A 129 -18.35 5.63 37.50
C ARG A 129 -19.80 5.15 37.40
N ASN A 130 -20.30 5.00 36.18
CA ASN A 130 -21.57 4.31 35.95
C ASN A 130 -21.30 2.80 36.11
N ARG A 131 -21.40 2.28 37.34
CA ARG A 131 -21.13 0.88 37.70
C ARG A 131 -22.10 -0.12 37.07
N GLY A 132 -23.05 0.32 36.23
CA GLY A 132 -24.11 -0.50 35.63
C GLY A 132 -24.06 -0.65 34.11
N ALA A 133 -23.17 0.06 33.39
CA ALA A 133 -23.08 -0.13 31.95
C ALA A 133 -22.49 -1.50 31.64
N ARG A 134 -23.29 -2.41 31.09
CA ARG A 134 -22.80 -3.69 30.56
C ARG A 134 -21.73 -3.41 29.52
N ARG A 135 -20.49 -3.80 29.80
CA ARG A 135 -19.41 -3.81 28.83
C ARG A 135 -19.79 -4.80 27.75
N THR A 136 -20.00 -4.31 26.53
CA THR A 136 -20.10 -5.20 25.36
C THR A 136 -18.68 -5.57 24.95
N PRO A 137 -18.30 -6.86 24.97
CA PRO A 137 -17.02 -7.27 24.40
C PRO A 137 -17.03 -6.92 22.92
N HIS A 138 -16.02 -6.13 22.45
CA HIS A 138 -15.80 -6.00 21.02
C HIS A 138 -15.02 -7.26 20.58
N PRO A 139 -15.52 -8.05 19.63
CA PRO A 139 -14.88 -9.32 19.24
C PRO A 139 -13.49 -9.13 18.62
N VAL A 140 -13.20 -7.92 18.16
CA VAL A 140 -11.92 -7.56 17.53
C VAL A 140 -11.44 -6.22 18.09
N PRO A 141 -10.27 -6.18 18.76
CA PRO A 141 -9.78 -4.97 19.42
C PRO A 141 -9.27 -3.90 18.45
N SER A 142 -9.30 -2.63 18.87
CA SER A 142 -8.55 -1.54 18.24
C SER A 142 -7.20 -1.37 18.94
N PHE A 143 -6.14 -1.13 18.19
CA PHE A 143 -4.81 -0.85 18.75
C PHE A 143 -3.89 -0.13 17.75
N VAL A 144 -2.85 0.52 18.28
CA VAL A 144 -1.73 1.06 17.50
C VAL A 144 -0.43 0.52 18.07
N LYS A 145 0.23 -0.38 17.35
CA LYS A 145 1.55 -0.91 17.68
C LYS A 145 2.62 -0.19 16.86
N ILE A 146 3.75 0.05 17.51
CA ILE A 146 4.96 0.56 16.87
C ILE A 146 6.03 -0.49 17.12
N CYS A 147 6.53 -1.11 16.06
CA CYS A 147 7.56 -2.13 16.16
C CYS A 147 8.93 -1.52 16.35
N ASP A 148 9.76 -2.15 17.15
CA ASP A 148 11.19 -1.86 17.16
C ASP A 148 11.86 -2.58 15.99
N SER A 149 12.35 -1.80 15.00
CA SER A 149 12.94 -2.33 13.77
C SER A 149 11.92 -3.10 12.91
N ALA A 150 12.27 -4.27 12.36
CA ALA A 150 11.31 -5.17 11.73
C ALA A 150 10.54 -5.94 12.79
N CYS A 151 9.22 -5.90 12.77
CA CYS A 151 8.37 -6.53 13.78
C CYS A 151 8.62 -8.04 13.96
N ARG A 152 8.95 -8.73 12.86
CA ARG A 152 9.18 -10.18 12.84
C ARG A 152 10.68 -10.55 12.79
N GLY A 153 11.51 -9.53 12.86
CA GLY A 153 12.95 -9.66 12.71
C GLY A 153 13.77 -9.25 13.90
N GLY A 154 14.77 -8.91 14.11
CA GLY A 154 15.61 -8.25 15.10
C GLY A 154 16.44 -7.13 14.46
N ALA A 155 16.23 -6.90 13.17
CA ALA A 155 16.88 -5.86 12.39
C ALA A 155 16.04 -5.54 11.17
N GLY A 156 16.28 -4.41 10.54
CA GLY A 156 15.52 -3.92 9.39
C GLY A 156 14.40 -2.98 9.81
N ASN A 157 13.32 -2.97 9.06
CA ASN A 157 12.15 -2.11 9.31
C ASN A 157 10.86 -2.89 9.08
N GLN A 158 9.80 -2.53 9.78
CA GLN A 158 8.45 -2.81 9.31
C GLN A 158 8.21 -1.93 8.07
N HIS A 159 8.37 -2.51 6.89
CA HIS A 159 8.34 -1.75 5.64
C HIS A 159 7.15 -2.12 4.75
N MET A 160 6.26 -3.02 5.19
CA MET A 160 5.02 -3.31 4.50
C MET A 160 4.14 -2.06 4.39
N LYS A 161 3.37 -1.98 3.32
CA LYS A 161 2.37 -0.94 3.08
C LYS A 161 1.12 -1.61 2.56
N PHE A 162 0.19 -1.86 3.46
CA PHE A 162 -1.12 -2.37 3.09
C PHE A 162 -2.24 -1.83 3.99
N PHE A 163 -3.43 -1.81 3.42
CA PHE A 163 -4.67 -1.41 4.06
C PHE A 163 -5.71 -2.47 3.73
N ALA A 164 -6.35 -3.05 4.74
CA ALA A 164 -7.35 -4.07 4.57
C ALA A 164 -8.63 -3.65 5.30
N PHE A 165 -9.77 -3.77 4.62
CA PHE A 165 -11.06 -3.34 5.13
C PHE A 165 -12.05 -4.50 4.96
N SER A 166 -12.80 -4.82 6.03
CA SER A 166 -13.81 -5.87 5.94
C SER A 166 -14.93 -5.49 4.97
N GLN A 167 -15.26 -4.21 4.94
CA GLN A 167 -16.26 -3.61 4.04
C GLN A 167 -15.96 -2.10 3.86
N ALA A 168 -16.22 -1.56 2.66
CA ALA A 168 -16.24 -0.13 2.39
C ALA A 168 -17.24 0.16 1.27
N GLY A 169 -18.27 0.96 1.56
CA GLY A 169 -19.41 1.10 0.66
C GLY A 169 -20.04 -0.24 0.35
N SER A 170 -20.19 -0.57 -0.93
CA SER A 170 -20.71 -1.87 -1.39
C SER A 170 -19.66 -2.96 -1.54
N ALA A 171 -18.35 -2.64 -1.45
CA ALA A 171 -17.28 -3.63 -1.58
C ALA A 171 -16.98 -4.30 -0.24
N SER A 172 -16.73 -5.61 -0.25
CA SER A 172 -16.27 -6.38 0.90
C SER A 172 -14.85 -6.90 0.71
N ASN A 173 -14.18 -7.24 1.82
CA ASN A 173 -12.84 -7.83 1.82
C ASN A 173 -11.87 -7.10 0.89
N VAL A 174 -11.75 -5.78 1.13
CA VAL A 174 -10.94 -4.86 0.33
C VAL A 174 -9.50 -4.89 0.80
N ILE A 175 -8.57 -5.06 -0.12
CA ILE A 175 -7.12 -4.97 0.13
C ILE A 175 -6.54 -3.89 -0.78
N MET A 176 -5.75 -2.98 -0.21
CA MET A 176 -4.94 -2.03 -0.95
C MET A 176 -3.48 -2.23 -0.58
N THR A 177 -2.61 -2.35 -1.56
CA THR A 177 -1.16 -2.47 -1.34
C THR A 177 -0.38 -1.85 -2.49
N GLY A 178 0.84 -1.40 -2.22
CA GLY A 178 1.72 -0.74 -3.19
C GLY A 178 2.90 -0.07 -2.52
N SER A 179 3.36 1.02 -3.11
CA SER A 179 4.55 1.73 -2.63
C SER A 179 4.25 2.88 -1.67
N VAL A 180 2.97 3.32 -1.58
CA VAL A 180 2.59 4.58 -0.92
C VAL A 180 2.79 4.56 0.59
N ASN A 181 3.47 5.58 1.11
CA ASN A 181 3.45 5.97 2.51
C ASN A 181 2.38 7.05 2.73
N LEU A 182 1.81 7.12 3.94
CA LEU A 182 0.81 8.13 4.29
C LEU A 182 1.48 9.32 4.99
N THR A 183 2.31 10.06 4.21
CA THR A 183 2.94 11.31 4.64
C THR A 183 2.64 12.43 3.66
N GLU A 184 2.64 13.68 4.15
CA GLU A 184 2.49 14.87 3.28
C GLU A 184 3.65 14.93 2.28
N TYR A 185 4.86 14.57 2.74
CA TYR A 185 6.04 14.52 1.90
C TYR A 185 5.88 13.49 0.77
N ALA A 186 5.39 12.29 1.06
CA ALA A 186 5.18 11.26 0.03
C ALA A 186 4.16 11.69 -1.04
N ALA A 187 3.16 12.47 -0.69
CA ALA A 187 2.17 12.97 -1.63
C ALA A 187 2.75 14.00 -2.60
N SER A 188 3.60 14.92 -2.11
CA SER A 188 4.11 16.07 -2.86
C SER A 188 5.42 15.81 -3.61
N THR A 189 6.16 14.76 -3.27
CA THR A 189 7.50 14.50 -3.80
C THR A 189 7.67 13.13 -4.47
N HIS A 190 6.82 12.15 -4.16
CA HIS A 190 6.98 10.79 -4.65
C HIS A 190 5.91 10.39 -5.67
N TRP A 191 6.32 9.82 -6.82
CA TRP A 191 5.44 8.96 -7.60
C TRP A 191 5.28 7.64 -6.87
N ASN A 192 4.05 7.29 -6.56
CA ASN A 192 3.67 6.06 -5.89
C ASN A 192 2.54 5.36 -6.64
N ASP A 193 2.43 4.08 -6.41
CA ASP A 193 1.34 3.23 -6.85
C ASP A 193 0.57 2.62 -5.68
N MET A 194 -0.66 2.22 -5.95
CA MET A 194 -1.49 1.41 -5.08
C MET A 194 -2.44 0.56 -5.93
N TYR A 195 -2.54 -0.71 -5.62
CA TYR A 195 -3.48 -1.62 -6.26
C TYR A 195 -4.57 -2.03 -5.26
N THR A 196 -5.83 -1.91 -5.68
CA THR A 196 -7.00 -2.27 -4.88
C THR A 196 -7.59 -3.59 -5.38
N VAL A 197 -7.76 -4.55 -4.48
CA VAL A 197 -8.44 -5.82 -4.70
C VAL A 197 -9.68 -5.83 -3.84
N VAL A 198 -10.80 -6.32 -4.35
CA VAL A 198 -12.08 -6.43 -3.63
C VAL A 198 -12.63 -7.85 -3.71
N GLU A 199 -13.56 -8.19 -2.83
CA GLU A 199 -14.25 -9.50 -2.79
C GLU A 199 -13.27 -10.68 -2.65
N LYS A 200 -12.23 -10.50 -1.79
CA LYS A 200 -11.18 -11.50 -1.58
C LYS A 200 -11.08 -11.90 -0.09
N PRO A 201 -12.00 -12.73 0.41
CA PRO A 201 -12.04 -13.08 1.83
C PRO A 201 -10.79 -13.81 2.31
N ALA A 202 -10.24 -14.77 1.55
CA ALA A 202 -9.03 -15.48 1.94
C ALA A 202 -7.81 -14.54 2.01
N MET A 203 -7.73 -13.57 1.10
CA MET A 203 -6.70 -12.53 1.14
C MET A 203 -6.88 -11.62 2.37
N PHE A 204 -8.11 -11.18 2.67
CA PHE A 204 -8.39 -10.34 3.84
C PHE A 204 -7.99 -11.04 5.15
N GLU A 205 -8.27 -12.33 5.30
CA GLU A 205 -7.85 -13.10 6.48
C GLU A 205 -6.33 -13.29 6.53
N ALA A 206 -5.67 -13.56 5.41
CA ALA A 206 -4.21 -13.71 5.36
C ALA A 206 -3.47 -12.40 5.73
N TYR A 207 -3.97 -11.24 5.25
CA TYR A 207 -3.45 -9.94 5.65
C TYR A 207 -3.73 -9.64 7.13
N GLY A 208 -4.87 -10.11 7.65
CA GLY A 208 -5.19 -10.04 9.07
C GLY A 208 -4.24 -10.87 9.94
N ALA A 209 -3.98 -12.10 9.54
CA ALA A 209 -3.02 -12.98 10.23
C ALA A 209 -1.61 -12.39 10.19
N MET A 210 -1.20 -11.80 9.06
CA MET A 210 0.07 -11.11 8.93
C MET A 210 0.15 -9.88 9.84
N LEU A 211 -0.90 -9.06 9.89
CA LEU A 211 -0.94 -7.90 10.79
C LEU A 211 -0.83 -8.33 12.25
N ARG A 212 -1.47 -9.43 12.62
CA ARG A 212 -1.38 -10.00 13.97
C ARG A 212 0.06 -10.41 14.31
N GLU A 213 0.72 -11.15 13.40
CA GLU A 213 2.13 -11.55 13.56
C GLU A 213 3.06 -10.33 13.68
N LEU A 214 2.79 -9.26 12.91
CA LEU A 214 3.51 -7.99 13.06
C LEU A 214 3.24 -7.31 14.42
N ALA A 215 1.98 -7.32 14.87
CA ALA A 215 1.58 -6.66 16.11
C ALA A 215 2.12 -7.35 17.39
N GLU A 216 2.42 -8.63 17.31
CA GLU A 216 3.10 -9.37 18.38
C GLU A 216 4.52 -8.91 18.60
N ASP A 217 5.15 -8.31 17.59
CA ASP A 217 6.51 -7.72 17.62
C ASP A 217 7.54 -8.70 18.20
N THR A 218 7.49 -9.92 17.70
CA THR A 218 8.36 -11.02 18.16
C THR A 218 9.11 -11.65 16.99
N ARG A 219 10.37 -12.05 17.27
CA ARG A 219 11.20 -12.65 16.23
C ARG A 219 10.63 -13.97 15.72
N VAL A 220 10.41 -14.06 14.42
CA VAL A 220 9.92 -15.25 13.69
C VAL A 220 11.06 -15.86 12.88
N LEU A 221 11.31 -17.15 13.01
CA LEU A 221 12.42 -17.84 12.31
C LEU A 221 12.15 -17.94 10.80
N GLN A 222 10.91 -18.26 10.40
CA GLN A 222 10.50 -18.34 9.00
C GLN A 222 9.54 -17.21 8.69
N ARG A 223 10.08 -16.06 8.28
CA ARG A 223 9.30 -14.85 8.03
C ARG A 223 8.63 -14.82 6.66
N TYR A 224 9.15 -15.57 5.70
CA TYR A 224 8.59 -15.58 4.35
C TYR A 224 7.31 -16.41 4.30
N ARG A 225 6.23 -15.79 3.83
CA ARG A 225 4.92 -16.42 3.63
C ARG A 225 4.43 -16.15 2.23
N VAL A 226 3.77 -17.11 1.63
CA VAL A 226 3.09 -16.95 0.34
C VAL A 226 1.64 -17.35 0.54
N MET A 227 0.72 -16.55 0.04
CA MET A 227 -0.70 -16.87 -0.04
C MET A 227 -1.21 -16.68 -1.45
N THR A 228 -2.21 -17.45 -1.83
CA THR A 228 -2.88 -17.38 -3.13
C THR A 228 -4.38 -17.28 -2.92
N ASP A 229 -5.02 -16.36 -3.66
CA ASP A 229 -6.48 -16.22 -3.70
C ASP A 229 -6.93 -16.01 -5.16
N GLY A 230 -7.43 -17.06 -5.77
CA GLY A 230 -7.67 -17.12 -7.21
C GLY A 230 -6.35 -16.93 -7.97
N ASP A 231 -6.29 -15.91 -8.82
CA ASP A 231 -5.09 -15.62 -9.61
C ASP A 231 -4.06 -14.75 -8.87
N PHE A 232 -4.44 -14.12 -7.77
CA PHE A 232 -3.55 -13.25 -6.99
C PHE A 232 -2.62 -14.07 -6.12
N VAL A 233 -1.34 -13.67 -6.06
CA VAL A 233 -0.37 -14.22 -5.13
C VAL A 233 0.22 -13.08 -4.31
N THR A 234 0.20 -13.21 -2.99
CA THR A 234 0.90 -12.30 -2.09
C THR A 234 2.09 -12.99 -1.45
N GLU A 235 3.23 -12.33 -1.53
CA GLU A 235 4.44 -12.73 -0.83
C GLU A 235 4.68 -11.76 0.32
N PHE A 236 4.74 -12.26 1.55
CA PHE A 236 5.16 -11.49 2.72
C PHE A 236 6.63 -11.82 3.02
N GLY A 237 7.51 -10.82 2.87
CA GLY A 237 8.95 -10.92 3.17
C GLY A 237 9.21 -10.74 4.69
N ALA A 238 10.40 -10.83 5.17
CA ALA A 238 11.63 -11.11 4.50
C ALA A 238 11.91 -12.63 4.41
N ARG A 239 12.75 -12.99 3.47
CA ARG A 239 13.30 -14.33 3.41
C ARG A 239 14.69 -14.31 4.06
N SER A 240 14.81 -14.80 5.28
CA SER A 240 16.11 -14.99 5.93
C SER A 240 16.96 -15.99 5.14
N LEU A 241 18.28 -15.78 5.12
CA LEU A 241 19.25 -16.61 4.38
C LEU A 241 19.04 -16.60 2.85
N THR A 242 18.62 -15.46 2.30
CA THR A 242 18.51 -15.29 0.85
C THR A 242 19.89 -15.31 0.21
N THR A 243 20.06 -16.19 -0.76
CA THR A 243 21.24 -16.30 -1.63
C THR A 243 20.86 -15.84 -3.04
N ARG A 244 21.88 -15.74 -3.92
CA ARG A 244 21.63 -15.47 -5.34
C ARG A 244 20.70 -16.50 -6.03
N THR A 245 20.67 -17.74 -5.53
CA THR A 245 19.87 -18.84 -6.15
C THR A 245 18.46 -18.93 -5.63
N ASN A 246 18.21 -18.52 -4.38
CA ASN A 246 16.89 -18.62 -3.74
C ASN A 246 16.17 -17.28 -3.54
N ASP A 247 16.68 -16.20 -4.12
CA ASP A 247 16.06 -14.88 -4.08
C ASP A 247 14.72 -14.89 -4.83
N PRO A 248 13.58 -14.49 -4.19
CA PRO A 248 12.27 -14.57 -4.83
C PRO A 248 12.16 -13.74 -6.11
N VAL A 249 12.77 -12.54 -6.14
CA VAL A 249 12.77 -11.69 -7.33
C VAL A 249 13.57 -12.32 -8.46
N LYS A 250 14.75 -12.87 -8.12
CA LYS A 250 15.56 -13.57 -9.13
C LYS A 250 14.84 -14.81 -9.67
N GLN A 251 14.22 -15.62 -8.79
CA GLN A 251 13.44 -16.79 -9.21
C GLN A 251 12.27 -16.39 -10.14
N ARG A 252 11.63 -15.23 -9.87
CA ARG A 252 10.62 -14.66 -10.76
C ARG A 252 11.19 -14.28 -12.12
N LEU A 253 12.35 -13.64 -12.15
CA LEU A 253 13.05 -13.28 -13.39
C LEU A 253 13.61 -14.52 -14.13
N ASP A 254 13.95 -15.60 -13.43
CA ASP A 254 14.43 -16.84 -14.05
C ASP A 254 13.36 -17.56 -14.86
N LYS A 255 12.08 -17.34 -14.56
CA LYS A 255 10.93 -17.91 -15.28
C LYS A 255 10.61 -17.19 -16.59
N VAL A 256 11.26 -16.08 -16.90
CA VAL A 256 11.02 -15.29 -18.10
C VAL A 256 11.67 -15.96 -19.31
N GLN A 257 10.89 -16.09 -20.41
CA GLN A 257 11.38 -16.41 -21.73
C GLN A 257 11.19 -15.20 -22.65
N CYS A 258 12.18 -14.90 -23.48
CA CYS A 258 12.19 -13.66 -24.26
C CYS A 258 11.40 -13.75 -25.57
N ARG A 259 11.04 -14.97 -26.03
CA ARG A 259 10.11 -15.17 -27.16
C ARG A 259 8.69 -15.37 -26.62
N THR A 260 7.73 -14.79 -27.32
CA THR A 260 6.30 -14.88 -26.96
C THR A 260 5.44 -15.10 -28.20
N GLY A 261 4.24 -15.67 -28.01
CA GLY A 261 3.27 -15.90 -29.08
C GLY A 261 2.58 -14.61 -29.53
N SER A 262 1.75 -14.75 -30.56
CA SER A 262 0.98 -13.63 -31.10
C SER A 262 0.02 -13.05 -30.06
N GLY A 263 -0.17 -11.72 -30.08
CA GLY A 263 -1.03 -11.01 -29.13
C GLY A 263 -0.35 -10.65 -27.80
N TYR A 264 0.90 -11.08 -27.59
CA TYR A 264 1.69 -10.74 -26.41
C TYR A 264 3.03 -10.11 -26.82
N GLY A 265 3.62 -9.36 -25.88
CA GLY A 265 4.90 -8.69 -26.08
C GLY A 265 4.88 -7.62 -27.18
N ALA A 266 6.03 -7.38 -27.76
CA ALA A 266 6.23 -6.50 -28.90
C ALA A 266 7.15 -7.20 -29.93
N SER A 267 6.70 -7.30 -31.17
CA SER A 267 7.45 -7.96 -32.25
C SER A 267 7.95 -9.38 -31.88
N GLY A 268 7.08 -10.18 -31.21
CA GLY A 268 7.39 -11.53 -30.75
C GLY A 268 8.36 -11.62 -29.58
N ARG A 269 8.65 -10.50 -28.92
CA ARG A 269 9.55 -10.42 -27.76
C ARG A 269 8.78 -10.09 -26.49
N THR A 270 9.13 -10.75 -25.40
CA THR A 270 8.62 -10.40 -24.08
C THR A 270 9.07 -8.99 -23.69
N VAL A 271 8.12 -8.15 -23.27
CA VAL A 271 8.34 -6.77 -22.80
C VAL A 271 8.33 -6.74 -21.27
N ILE A 272 9.36 -6.13 -20.69
CA ILE A 272 9.50 -5.96 -19.24
C ILE A 272 9.68 -4.47 -18.94
N ARG A 273 8.83 -3.94 -18.08
CA ARG A 273 8.94 -2.58 -17.52
C ARG A 273 9.18 -2.67 -16.03
N ILE A 274 10.16 -1.92 -15.53
CA ILE A 274 10.53 -1.90 -14.11
C ILE A 274 10.59 -0.45 -13.66
N ALA A 275 9.86 -0.12 -12.60
CA ALA A 275 10.06 1.11 -11.83
C ALA A 275 10.58 0.72 -10.44
N MET A 276 11.77 1.22 -10.08
CA MET A 276 12.45 0.79 -8.86
C MET A 276 13.08 1.98 -8.13
N TYR A 277 12.55 2.27 -6.94
CA TYR A 277 13.08 3.32 -6.07
C TYR A 277 14.52 3.05 -5.66
N ALA A 278 14.75 2.01 -4.85
CA ALA A 278 16.09 1.70 -4.37
C ALA A 278 16.59 0.36 -4.95
N TRP A 279 17.59 0.48 -5.81
CA TRP A 279 18.25 -0.67 -6.44
C TRP A 279 19.73 -0.65 -6.11
N VAL A 280 20.10 -1.24 -4.95
CA VAL A 280 21.42 -1.08 -4.36
C VAL A 280 21.96 -2.37 -3.74
N GLY A 281 23.25 -2.35 -3.40
CA GLY A 281 23.91 -3.41 -2.66
C GLY A 281 24.29 -4.62 -3.51
N ARG A 282 24.62 -5.72 -2.85
CA ARG A 282 24.99 -6.97 -3.50
C ARG A 282 23.80 -7.61 -4.22
N ARG A 283 22.64 -7.62 -3.54
CA ARG A 283 21.37 -8.06 -4.14
C ARG A 283 21.02 -7.27 -5.39
N GLY A 284 21.13 -5.94 -5.31
CA GLY A 284 20.87 -5.07 -6.44
C GLY A 284 21.74 -5.40 -7.66
N ARG A 285 23.01 -5.70 -7.46
CA ARG A 285 23.93 -6.06 -8.54
C ARG A 285 23.53 -7.37 -9.23
N PHE A 286 23.28 -8.46 -8.49
CA PHE A 286 22.93 -9.73 -9.15
C PHE A 286 21.54 -9.72 -9.81
N LEU A 287 20.60 -8.91 -9.32
CA LEU A 287 19.33 -8.68 -9.99
C LEU A 287 19.53 -7.87 -11.29
N ALA A 288 20.41 -6.87 -11.26
CA ALA A 288 20.77 -6.11 -12.47
C ALA A 288 21.47 -7.00 -13.51
N ASP A 289 22.39 -7.90 -13.10
CA ASP A 289 23.00 -8.90 -13.99
C ASP A 289 21.93 -9.75 -14.68
N LYS A 290 20.89 -10.19 -13.92
CA LYS A 290 19.81 -11.01 -14.48
C LYS A 290 18.93 -10.22 -15.45
N VAL A 291 18.61 -8.96 -15.15
CA VAL A 291 17.82 -8.08 -16.03
C VAL A 291 18.61 -7.78 -17.32
N ALA A 292 19.90 -7.49 -17.21
CA ALA A 292 20.79 -7.30 -18.35
C ALA A 292 20.93 -8.58 -19.21
N ASP A 293 20.94 -9.77 -18.58
CA ASP A 293 20.93 -11.05 -19.30
C ASP A 293 19.63 -11.24 -20.11
N LEU A 294 18.48 -10.90 -19.55
CA LEU A 294 17.19 -10.98 -20.25
C LEU A 294 17.18 -10.05 -21.49
N ASP A 295 17.69 -8.83 -21.36
CA ASP A 295 17.77 -7.90 -22.49
C ASP A 295 18.68 -8.48 -23.62
N ARG A 296 19.90 -8.94 -23.29
CA ARG A 296 20.80 -9.59 -24.24
C ARG A 296 20.20 -10.83 -24.90
N ARG A 297 19.31 -11.54 -24.21
CA ARG A 297 18.60 -12.72 -24.75
C ARG A 297 17.42 -12.35 -25.64
N GLY A 298 17.19 -11.05 -25.86
CA GLY A 298 16.18 -10.51 -26.77
C GLY A 298 14.86 -10.16 -26.17
N CYS A 299 14.73 -10.09 -24.83
CA CYS A 299 13.60 -9.39 -24.21
C CYS A 299 13.69 -7.88 -24.48
N GLU A 300 12.59 -7.17 -24.49
CA GLU A 300 12.58 -5.71 -24.49
C GLU A 300 12.46 -5.21 -23.05
N VAL A 301 13.55 -4.66 -22.51
CA VAL A 301 13.59 -4.22 -21.12
C VAL A 301 13.75 -2.70 -21.03
N ARG A 302 12.85 -2.04 -20.26
CA ARG A 302 12.95 -0.63 -19.93
C ARG A 302 12.88 -0.44 -18.41
N VAL A 303 13.71 0.45 -17.88
CA VAL A 303 13.85 0.64 -16.42
C VAL A 303 13.79 2.12 -16.06
N LEU A 304 12.91 2.46 -15.11
CA LEU A 304 12.89 3.74 -14.39
C LEU A 304 13.59 3.57 -13.05
N LEU A 305 14.56 4.41 -12.78
CA LEU A 305 15.39 4.36 -11.58
C LEU A 305 15.34 5.69 -10.81
N SER A 306 15.41 5.62 -9.48
CA SER A 306 15.79 6.76 -8.63
C SER A 306 17.07 6.40 -7.87
N GLY A 307 16.99 5.90 -6.64
CA GLY A 307 18.14 5.56 -5.80
C GLY A 307 18.91 4.31 -6.24
N ALA A 308 19.44 4.28 -7.45
CA ALA A 308 20.22 3.16 -7.95
C ALA A 308 21.73 3.38 -7.79
N ALA A 309 22.43 2.38 -7.22
CA ALA A 309 23.89 2.41 -7.06
C ALA A 309 24.63 2.47 -8.41
N ARG A 310 25.76 3.17 -8.46
CA ARG A 310 26.62 3.28 -9.68
C ARG A 310 26.92 1.92 -10.31
N GLY A 311 27.18 0.88 -9.49
CA GLY A 311 27.43 -0.48 -9.95
C GLY A 311 26.23 -1.11 -10.66
N VAL A 312 25.00 -0.87 -10.16
CA VAL A 312 23.75 -1.32 -10.80
C VAL A 312 23.56 -0.61 -12.15
N LYS A 313 23.65 0.72 -12.18
CA LYS A 313 23.54 1.52 -13.41
C LYS A 313 24.54 1.06 -14.48
N ARG A 314 25.80 0.78 -14.08
CA ARG A 314 26.84 0.27 -15.00
C ARG A 314 26.51 -1.11 -15.58
N ILE A 315 26.02 -2.04 -14.75
CA ILE A 315 25.63 -3.39 -15.20
C ILE A 315 24.52 -3.31 -16.23
N LEU A 316 23.45 -2.55 -15.94
CA LEU A 316 22.31 -2.38 -16.83
C LEU A 316 22.72 -1.72 -18.16
N ARG A 317 23.54 -0.65 -18.11
CA ARG A 317 24.06 0.03 -19.30
C ARG A 317 24.90 -0.89 -20.18
N ASN A 318 25.83 -1.63 -19.58
CA ASN A 318 26.68 -2.59 -20.31
C ASN A 318 25.87 -3.75 -20.87
N GLY A 319 24.72 -4.06 -20.32
CA GLY A 319 23.78 -5.05 -20.81
C GLY A 319 22.88 -4.57 -21.95
N GLY A 320 22.89 -3.29 -22.30
CA GLY A 320 22.04 -2.72 -23.35
C GLY A 320 20.66 -2.25 -22.85
N VAL A 321 20.38 -2.38 -21.56
CA VAL A 321 19.06 -2.05 -21.00
C VAL A 321 18.76 -0.56 -21.13
N SER A 322 17.62 -0.23 -21.70
CA SER A 322 17.11 1.14 -21.77
C SER A 322 16.73 1.65 -20.39
N MET A 323 17.33 2.77 -19.97
CA MET A 323 17.12 3.34 -18.62
C MET A 323 16.82 4.83 -18.69
N ARG A 324 15.97 5.31 -17.78
CA ARG A 324 15.77 6.74 -17.49
C ARG A 324 15.81 6.99 -15.99
N SER A 325 16.24 8.19 -15.60
CA SER A 325 16.26 8.61 -14.20
C SER A 325 14.95 9.31 -13.85
N ALA A 326 14.29 8.84 -12.81
CA ALA A 326 13.09 9.43 -12.25
C ALA A 326 13.38 10.12 -10.90
N ASP A 327 14.60 10.61 -10.73
CA ASP A 327 15.05 11.50 -9.66
C ASP A 327 15.25 12.89 -10.28
N LEU A 328 14.43 13.87 -9.89
CA LEU A 328 14.44 15.21 -10.45
C LEU A 328 14.92 16.20 -9.42
N ASP A 329 15.95 16.93 -9.79
CA ASP A 329 16.40 18.17 -9.24
C ASP A 329 15.66 19.29 -10.01
N LEU A 330 14.82 20.06 -9.35
CA LEU A 330 13.93 21.02 -9.98
C LEU A 330 14.44 22.45 -9.90
N ASP A 331 15.27 22.77 -8.90
CA ASP A 331 15.77 24.10 -8.64
C ASP A 331 17.29 24.26 -8.87
N GLY A 332 17.99 23.15 -9.10
CA GLY A 332 19.43 23.13 -9.34
C GLY A 332 20.28 23.25 -8.07
N ASP A 333 19.65 23.20 -6.88
CA ASP A 333 20.34 23.22 -5.61
C ASP A 333 20.61 21.78 -5.14
N PRO A 334 21.88 21.32 -5.10
CA PRO A 334 22.21 19.96 -4.73
C PRO A 334 21.89 19.61 -3.26
N GLU A 335 21.56 20.60 -2.43
CA GLU A 335 21.29 20.42 -0.99
C GLU A 335 19.80 20.55 -0.63
N SER A 336 18.94 20.97 -1.57
CA SER A 336 17.53 21.27 -1.29
C SER A 336 16.60 20.05 -1.22
N GLY A 337 17.03 18.90 -1.72
CA GLY A 337 16.19 17.72 -1.92
C GLY A 337 16.10 16.76 -0.73
N PHE A 338 15.69 15.55 -0.99
CA PHE A 338 15.47 14.51 0.03
C PHE A 338 16.79 14.00 0.64
N GLY A 339 16.92 14.15 1.96
CA GLY A 339 18.14 13.77 2.67
C GLY A 339 19.31 14.67 2.26
N GLU A 340 20.39 14.08 1.80
CA GLU A 340 21.57 14.79 1.28
C GLU A 340 21.62 14.70 -0.26
N THR A 341 20.46 14.71 -0.93
CA THR A 341 20.35 14.62 -2.38
C THR A 341 19.67 15.84 -2.97
N ALA A 342 19.91 16.09 -4.25
CA ALA A 342 19.24 17.15 -5.04
C ALA A 342 17.83 16.73 -5.51
N TRP A 343 17.16 15.76 -4.89
CA TRP A 343 15.91 15.23 -5.43
C TRP A 343 14.68 15.80 -4.73
N GLU A 344 14.00 16.75 -5.36
CA GLU A 344 12.70 17.25 -4.90
C GLU A 344 11.56 16.33 -5.33
N ARG A 345 11.72 15.61 -6.44
CA ARG A 345 10.75 14.61 -6.89
C ARG A 345 11.44 13.36 -7.39
N PHE A 346 10.89 12.20 -7.02
CA PHE A 346 11.46 10.93 -7.44
C PHE A 346 10.43 9.80 -7.44
N THR A 347 10.68 8.73 -8.22
CA THR A 347 9.85 7.54 -8.11
C THR A 347 10.16 6.79 -6.81
N HIS A 348 9.12 6.55 -6.03
CA HIS A 348 9.18 5.66 -4.86
C HIS A 348 8.51 4.31 -5.16
N GLU A 349 8.14 4.08 -6.40
CA GLU A 349 7.53 2.85 -6.87
C GLU A 349 8.50 1.66 -6.84
N LYS A 350 7.95 0.46 -6.66
CA LYS A 350 8.70 -0.80 -6.62
C LYS A 350 7.87 -1.87 -7.31
N TRP A 351 7.82 -1.80 -8.64
CA TRP A 351 7.04 -2.75 -9.41
C TRP A 351 7.74 -3.19 -10.69
N MET A 352 7.31 -4.35 -11.18
CA MET A 352 7.66 -4.90 -12.47
C MET A 352 6.39 -5.32 -13.20
N ALA A 353 6.27 -4.94 -14.48
CA ALA A 353 5.20 -5.39 -15.36
C ALA A 353 5.80 -6.19 -16.52
N LEU A 354 5.18 -7.31 -16.86
CA LEU A 354 5.59 -8.19 -17.94
C LEU A 354 4.42 -8.44 -18.88
N ASN A 355 4.68 -8.29 -20.18
CA ASN A 355 3.81 -8.73 -21.25
C ASN A 355 4.59 -9.71 -22.14
N GLY A 356 4.27 -10.99 -22.07
CA GLY A 356 4.97 -12.03 -22.80
C GLY A 356 5.00 -13.36 -22.06
N HIS A 357 6.07 -14.14 -22.28
CA HIS A 357 6.18 -15.51 -21.77
C HIS A 357 6.80 -15.57 -20.37
N TRP A 358 6.02 -16.05 -19.41
CA TRP A 358 6.44 -16.24 -18.03
C TRP A 358 5.81 -17.50 -17.44
N ASP A 359 6.62 -18.30 -16.74
CA ASP A 359 6.18 -19.51 -16.02
C ASP A 359 5.40 -20.48 -16.93
N GLY A 360 5.95 -20.73 -18.13
CA GLY A 360 5.42 -21.71 -19.09
C GLY A 360 4.25 -21.21 -19.96
N ARG A 361 3.81 -19.96 -19.85
CA ARG A 361 2.71 -19.40 -20.65
C ARG A 361 2.86 -17.92 -20.97
N ASP A 362 2.19 -17.49 -22.04
CA ASP A 362 2.08 -16.08 -22.39
C ASP A 362 1.04 -15.40 -21.54
N GLN A 363 1.40 -14.25 -20.94
CA GLN A 363 0.50 -13.52 -20.03
C GLN A 363 0.90 -12.06 -19.86
N ARG A 364 -0.01 -11.30 -19.26
CA ARG A 364 0.21 -9.94 -18.76
C ARG A 364 0.10 -9.94 -17.26
N ILE A 365 1.19 -9.57 -16.59
CA ILE A 365 1.29 -9.71 -15.15
C ILE A 365 2.07 -8.53 -14.55
N VAL A 366 1.70 -8.12 -13.34
CA VAL A 366 2.36 -7.07 -12.57
C VAL A 366 2.72 -7.62 -11.20
N TRP A 367 3.88 -7.24 -10.68
CA TRP A 367 4.28 -7.40 -9.28
C TRP A 367 4.50 -6.01 -8.70
N THR A 368 3.80 -5.68 -7.64
CA THR A 368 3.93 -4.39 -6.94
C THR A 368 3.91 -4.59 -5.43
N GLY A 369 4.39 -3.60 -4.68
CA GLY A 369 4.41 -3.64 -3.22
C GLY A 369 5.43 -2.72 -2.59
N SER A 370 5.98 -3.16 -1.47
CA SER A 370 6.93 -2.37 -0.70
C SER A 370 8.39 -2.68 -0.98
N GLU A 371 8.69 -3.83 -1.61
CA GLU A 371 10.02 -4.42 -1.70
C GLU A 371 10.95 -3.69 -2.67
N ASN A 372 12.00 -3.07 -2.15
CA ASN A 372 13.13 -2.57 -2.94
C ASN A 372 14.06 -3.72 -3.39
N TRP A 373 14.80 -3.52 -4.46
CA TRP A 373 15.81 -4.47 -4.90
C TRP A 373 17.17 -4.18 -4.22
N SER A 374 17.19 -4.38 -2.90
CA SER A 374 18.30 -4.05 -2.03
C SER A 374 18.56 -5.14 -0.98
N ASP A 375 19.77 -5.15 -0.40
CA ASP A 375 20.09 -6.06 0.72
C ASP A 375 19.19 -5.77 1.95
N LYS A 376 18.82 -4.50 2.18
CA LYS A 376 17.97 -4.10 3.31
C LYS A 376 16.59 -4.74 3.26
N SER A 377 16.01 -4.92 2.06
CA SER A 377 14.70 -5.56 1.90
C SER A 377 14.69 -7.03 2.32
N LEU A 378 15.85 -7.68 2.37
CA LEU A 378 15.97 -9.06 2.86
C LEU A 378 15.85 -9.20 4.39
N ILE A 379 15.94 -8.09 5.12
CA ILE A 379 15.77 -8.05 6.58
C ILE A 379 14.56 -7.26 7.03
N ASN A 380 13.93 -6.50 6.14
CA ASN A 380 12.68 -5.80 6.39
C ASN A 380 11.48 -6.76 6.42
N ASP A 381 10.37 -6.33 7.01
CA ASP A 381 9.05 -6.87 6.69
C ASP A 381 8.53 -6.22 5.42
N GLU A 382 8.34 -6.99 4.36
CA GLU A 382 7.95 -6.52 3.02
C GLU A 382 6.69 -7.24 2.51
N VAL A 383 5.96 -6.63 1.61
CA VAL A 383 4.83 -7.24 0.89
C VAL A 383 4.98 -7.04 -0.61
N THR A 384 4.73 -8.08 -1.38
CA THR A 384 4.65 -8.04 -2.85
C THR A 384 3.38 -8.73 -3.31
N LEU A 385 2.58 -8.06 -4.12
CA LEU A 385 1.37 -8.58 -4.75
C LEU A 385 1.64 -8.88 -6.23
N GLN A 386 1.35 -10.11 -6.65
CA GLN A 386 1.34 -10.56 -8.03
C GLN A 386 -0.07 -10.46 -8.61
N ILE A 387 -0.20 -9.81 -9.78
CA ILE A 387 -1.48 -9.43 -10.39
C ILE A 387 -1.49 -9.88 -11.85
N PRO A 388 -1.96 -11.08 -12.19
CA PRO A 388 -2.02 -11.58 -13.56
C PRO A 388 -3.32 -11.11 -14.26
N LYS A 389 -3.48 -9.80 -14.37
CA LYS A 389 -4.66 -9.16 -14.97
C LYS A 389 -4.26 -8.21 -16.09
N THR A 390 -4.82 -8.41 -17.29
CA THR A 390 -4.56 -7.55 -18.47
C THR A 390 -4.88 -6.08 -18.17
N GLY A 391 -5.96 -5.78 -17.45
CA GLY A 391 -6.32 -4.40 -17.07
C GLY A 391 -5.29 -3.76 -16.16
N ALA A 392 -4.77 -4.50 -15.17
CA ALA A 392 -3.69 -4.05 -14.31
C ALA A 392 -2.43 -3.75 -15.12
N HIS A 393 -1.98 -4.72 -15.92
CA HIS A 393 -0.80 -4.52 -16.78
C HIS A 393 -0.94 -3.28 -17.66
N ARG A 394 -2.11 -3.07 -18.28
CA ARG A 394 -2.36 -1.89 -19.12
C ARG A 394 -2.19 -0.59 -18.34
N ALA A 395 -2.75 -0.51 -17.13
CA ALA A 395 -2.66 0.68 -16.29
C ALA A 395 -1.20 0.99 -15.89
N TYR A 396 -0.44 -0.04 -15.46
CA TYR A 396 0.97 0.13 -15.12
C TYR A 396 1.84 0.47 -16.34
N ALA A 397 1.56 -0.11 -17.49
CA ALA A 397 2.27 0.20 -18.73
C ALA A 397 2.03 1.65 -19.17
N GLN A 398 0.78 2.13 -19.15
CA GLN A 398 0.43 3.51 -19.46
C GLN A 398 1.08 4.50 -18.49
N HIS A 399 1.08 4.17 -17.18
CA HIS A 399 1.76 5.00 -16.19
C HIS A 399 3.27 5.02 -16.41
N PHE A 400 3.88 3.88 -16.74
CA PHE A 400 5.30 3.81 -17.09
C PHE A 400 5.63 4.71 -18.29
N ASP A 401 4.85 4.61 -19.36
CA ASP A 401 5.07 5.39 -20.58
C ASP A 401 4.89 6.89 -20.30
N TYR A 402 3.88 7.28 -19.48
CA TYR A 402 3.71 8.66 -19.03
C TYR A 402 4.95 9.18 -18.26
N LEU A 403 5.45 8.42 -17.29
CA LEU A 403 6.66 8.81 -16.56
C LEU A 403 7.88 8.87 -17.49
N TRP A 404 8.02 7.87 -18.36
CA TRP A 404 9.13 7.77 -19.30
C TRP A 404 9.21 8.98 -20.23
N ASP A 405 8.09 9.41 -20.78
CA ASP A 405 8.03 10.47 -21.78
C ASP A 405 8.00 11.89 -21.16
N HIS A 406 7.44 12.04 -19.95
CA HIS A 406 7.12 13.36 -19.40
C HIS A 406 7.75 13.69 -18.05
N ARG A 407 8.24 12.70 -17.29
CA ARG A 407 8.65 12.88 -15.88
C ARG A 407 10.04 12.33 -15.58
N THR A 408 10.83 12.02 -16.58
CA THR A 408 12.17 11.45 -16.40
C THR A 408 13.18 12.08 -17.33
N ARG A 409 14.46 11.95 -16.97
CA ARG A 409 15.59 12.41 -17.79
C ARG A 409 16.44 11.24 -18.25
N ALA A 410 17.15 11.39 -19.37
CA ALA A 410 18.17 10.44 -19.79
C ALA A 410 19.33 10.42 -18.77
N PHE A 411 20.05 9.28 -18.69
CA PHE A 411 21.27 9.15 -17.89
C PHE A 411 22.48 9.74 -18.58
#